data_33e9a8cd038e8c833384902971195428
#
_entry.id   33e9a8cd038e8c833384902971195428
#
_cell.length_a   1.000
_cell.length_b   1.000
_cell.length_c   1.000
_cell.angle_alpha   90.00
_cell.angle_beta   90.00
_cell.angle_gamma   90.00
#
_symmetry.space_group_name_H-M   'P 1'
#
loop_
_entity.id
_entity.type
_entity.pdbx_description
1 polymer ?
#
loop_
_entity_poly.entity_id
_entity_poly.type
_entity_poly.pdbx_seq_one_letter_code
_entity_poly.pdbx_strand_id
1 'polypeptide(L)'
;MKITKTITYFERPGPENTADCAALAVERATELGLTTIVVASSGGATARAFAQAVSGTGIRLVVVTHAVGFSAPGVWEFDADLAEELRSCGHAVICGTHALSGLERALSRSLRVGGGSRTEAVAEAFRRTIAVGLKVAVECVLIAADQGAVGVTDEVIAVGGTEEGADTVLVIRPSHTASFFDLQVREVVAMPRNR
;
A
#
# COMPACT_ATOMS: atom_id res chain seq x y z
N MET A 1 26.83 3.49 -15.13
CA MET A 1 26.87 4.09 -13.78
C MET A 1 26.19 3.12 -12.82
N LYS A 2 26.79 2.84 -11.64
CA LYS A 2 26.24 1.92 -10.63
C LYS A 2 25.68 2.73 -9.46
N ILE A 3 24.46 2.43 -9.02
CA ILE A 3 23.86 2.97 -7.80
C ILE A 3 23.82 1.85 -6.77
N THR A 4 24.30 2.09 -5.56
CA THR A 4 24.27 1.14 -4.47
C THR A 4 23.45 1.74 -3.32
N LYS A 5 22.46 0.99 -2.82
CA LYS A 5 21.61 1.37 -1.70
C LYS A 5 21.50 0.21 -0.71
N THR A 6 21.27 0.51 0.55
CA THR A 6 21.02 -0.47 1.61
C THR A 6 19.51 -0.74 1.70
N ILE A 7 19.16 -1.97 2.08
CA ILE A 7 17.79 -2.38 2.40
C ILE A 7 17.74 -2.64 3.91
N THR A 8 16.73 -2.11 4.57
CA THR A 8 16.44 -2.45 5.96
C THR A 8 15.62 -3.73 6.03
N TYR A 9 16.11 -4.73 6.74
CA TYR A 9 15.39 -5.97 6.98
C TYR A 9 14.89 -6.03 8.42
N PHE A 10 13.57 -6.13 8.60
CA PHE A 10 12.96 -6.46 9.88
C PHE A 10 13.10 -7.96 10.15
N GLU A 11 13.32 -8.35 11.40
CA GLU A 11 13.43 -9.77 11.74
C GLU A 11 12.15 -10.53 11.46
N ARG A 12 10.99 -9.92 11.76
CA ARG A 12 9.65 -10.50 11.55
C ARG A 12 8.70 -9.47 10.95
N PRO A 13 7.65 -9.90 10.23
CA PRO A 13 6.57 -9.02 9.83
C PRO A 13 5.74 -8.61 11.05
N GLY A 14 5.03 -7.49 10.96
CA GLY A 14 4.06 -7.10 11.96
C GLY A 14 4.03 -5.62 12.29
N PRO A 15 3.06 -5.22 13.12
CA PRO A 15 2.77 -3.82 13.45
C PRO A 15 3.88 -3.12 14.25
N GLU A 16 4.76 -3.86 14.92
CA GLU A 16 5.91 -3.34 15.65
C GLU A 16 6.89 -2.56 14.77
N ASN A 17 6.89 -2.84 13.45
CA ASN A 17 7.76 -2.18 12.48
C ASN A 17 7.18 -0.85 11.95
N THR A 18 5.93 -0.50 12.34
CA THR A 18 5.20 0.63 11.74
C THR A 18 5.92 1.96 11.93
N ALA A 19 6.47 2.22 13.09
CA ALA A 19 7.16 3.47 13.38
C ALA A 19 8.46 3.60 12.56
N ASP A 20 9.23 2.52 12.44
CA ASP A 20 10.44 2.49 11.61
C ASP A 20 10.10 2.62 10.12
N CYS A 21 9.03 1.95 9.65
CA CYS A 21 8.53 2.12 8.28
C CYS A 21 8.15 3.56 8.00
N ALA A 22 7.49 4.25 8.92
CA ALA A 22 7.12 5.65 8.75
C ALA A 22 8.35 6.55 8.66
N ALA A 23 9.34 6.37 9.52
CA ALA A 23 10.60 7.12 9.49
C ALA A 23 11.36 6.88 8.17
N LEU A 24 11.56 5.62 7.77
CA LEU A 24 12.25 5.25 6.53
C LEU A 24 11.51 5.76 5.28
N ALA A 25 10.18 5.75 5.29
CA ALA A 25 9.37 6.26 4.19
C ALA A 25 9.55 7.78 4.01
N VAL A 26 9.52 8.54 5.11
CA VAL A 26 9.73 9.99 5.10
C VAL A 26 11.17 10.34 4.70
N GLU A 27 12.16 9.66 5.27
CA GLU A 27 13.57 9.83 4.92
C GLU A 27 13.78 9.60 3.43
N ARG A 28 13.28 8.48 2.91
CA ARG A 28 13.47 8.13 1.50
C ARG A 28 12.71 9.06 0.56
N ALA A 29 11.49 9.47 0.91
CA ALA A 29 10.75 10.47 0.16
C ALA A 29 11.54 11.78 0.06
N THR A 30 12.09 12.24 1.17
CA THR A 30 12.90 13.47 1.24
C THR A 30 14.16 13.38 0.38
N GLU A 31 14.91 12.28 0.47
CA GLU A 31 16.12 12.04 -0.34
C GLU A 31 15.84 12.06 -1.85
N LEU A 32 14.69 11.57 -2.27
CA LEU A 32 14.29 11.52 -3.68
C LEU A 32 13.49 12.75 -4.15
N GLY A 33 13.13 13.67 -3.24
CA GLY A 33 12.26 14.80 -3.55
C GLY A 33 10.83 14.40 -3.87
N LEU A 34 10.38 13.25 -3.36
CA LEU A 34 9.01 12.74 -3.55
C LEU A 34 8.06 13.38 -2.54
N THR A 35 6.90 13.77 -3.01
CA THR A 35 5.90 14.49 -2.20
C THR A 35 4.69 13.64 -1.82
N THR A 36 4.69 12.35 -2.16
CA THR A 36 3.54 11.47 -1.93
C THR A 36 3.96 10.12 -1.35
N ILE A 37 3.29 9.74 -0.25
CA ILE A 37 3.36 8.40 0.33
C ILE A 37 1.97 7.76 0.22
N VAL A 38 1.90 6.60 -0.42
CA VAL A 38 0.70 5.73 -0.46
C VAL A 38 0.83 4.72 0.66
N VAL A 39 -0.14 4.65 1.56
CA VAL A 39 -0.10 3.77 2.73
C VAL A 39 -1.39 2.98 2.89
N ALA A 40 -1.26 1.67 3.10
CA ALA A 40 -2.38 0.81 3.46
C ALA A 40 -2.78 1.01 4.93
N SER A 41 -4.08 1.15 5.19
CA SER A 41 -4.59 1.21 6.56
C SER A 41 -6.04 0.77 6.59
N SER A 42 -6.36 -0.34 7.26
CA SER A 42 -7.74 -0.86 7.35
C SER A 42 -8.58 -0.06 8.33
N GLY A 43 -8.18 0.01 9.59
CA GLY A 43 -8.94 0.68 10.67
C GLY A 43 -8.47 2.11 11.00
N GLY A 44 -7.27 2.53 10.54
CA GLY A 44 -6.76 3.89 10.75
C GLY A 44 -5.48 3.98 11.58
N ALA A 45 -5.09 2.96 12.35
CA ALA A 45 -3.93 3.04 13.24
C ALA A 45 -2.62 3.34 12.47
N THR A 46 -2.37 2.65 11.37
CA THR A 46 -1.21 2.89 10.49
C THR A 46 -1.27 4.29 9.88
N ALA A 47 -2.45 4.72 9.39
CA ALA A 47 -2.63 6.04 8.82
C ALA A 47 -2.30 7.15 9.84
N ARG A 48 -2.70 7.00 11.09
CA ARG A 48 -2.40 7.94 12.18
C ARG A 48 -0.90 8.05 12.44
N ALA A 49 -0.19 6.91 12.49
CA ALA A 49 1.26 6.89 12.67
C ALA A 49 1.99 7.61 11.53
N PHE A 50 1.58 7.36 10.29
CA PHE A 50 2.16 8.03 9.12
C PHE A 50 1.80 9.53 9.06
N ALA A 51 0.58 9.91 9.44
CA ALA A 51 0.19 11.33 9.52
C ALA A 51 1.07 12.11 10.50
N GLN A 52 1.39 11.52 11.66
CA GLN A 52 2.34 12.10 12.61
C GLN A 52 3.74 12.24 12.01
N ALA A 53 4.23 11.21 11.31
CA ALA A 53 5.56 11.21 10.72
C ALA A 53 5.73 12.23 9.59
N VAL A 54 4.70 12.48 8.78
CA VAL A 54 4.77 13.46 7.68
C VAL A 54 4.44 14.89 8.13
N SER A 55 4.06 15.10 9.38
CA SER A 55 3.72 16.43 9.88
C SER A 55 4.88 17.41 9.70
N GLY A 56 4.60 18.56 9.07
CA GLY A 56 5.61 19.61 8.81
C GLY A 56 6.58 19.31 7.66
N THR A 57 6.48 18.16 6.99
CA THR A 57 7.40 17.78 5.89
C THR A 57 6.95 18.25 4.51
N GLY A 58 5.68 18.60 4.34
CA GLY A 58 5.07 18.88 3.03
C GLY A 58 4.71 17.62 2.24
N ILE A 59 4.93 16.42 2.78
CA ILE A 59 4.57 15.15 2.15
C ILE A 59 3.08 14.89 2.35
N ARG A 60 2.39 14.58 1.25
CA ARG A 60 0.98 14.20 1.24
C ARG A 60 0.82 12.70 1.40
N LEU A 61 -0.10 12.28 2.27
CA LEU A 61 -0.53 10.88 2.34
C LEU A 61 -1.69 10.60 1.39
N VAL A 62 -1.66 9.41 0.80
CA VAL A 62 -2.78 8.76 0.16
C VAL A 62 -3.02 7.46 0.92
N VAL A 63 -3.99 7.49 1.82
CA VAL A 63 -4.38 6.35 2.65
C VAL A 63 -5.36 5.49 1.85
N VAL A 64 -5.02 4.22 1.65
CA VAL A 64 -5.86 3.24 0.96
C VAL A 64 -6.46 2.31 2.00
N THR A 65 -7.80 2.30 2.09
CA THR A 65 -8.56 1.47 3.04
C THR A 65 -9.12 0.23 2.36
N HIS A 66 -9.62 -0.71 3.15
CA HIS A 66 -10.45 -1.78 2.62
C HIS A 66 -11.72 -1.20 1.95
N ALA A 67 -12.21 -1.92 0.94
CA ALA A 67 -13.50 -1.61 0.32
C ALA A 67 -14.64 -1.75 1.33
N VAL A 68 -15.70 -0.95 1.19
CA VAL A 68 -16.94 -1.14 1.96
C VAL A 68 -17.46 -2.55 1.71
N GLY A 69 -17.85 -3.24 2.78
CA GLY A 69 -18.33 -4.63 2.70
C GLY A 69 -17.23 -5.69 2.72
N PHE A 70 -15.97 -5.32 3.00
CA PHE A 70 -14.87 -6.28 3.09
C PHE A 70 -15.02 -7.23 4.27
N SER A 71 -15.30 -6.74 5.46
CA SER A 71 -15.53 -7.54 6.69
C SER A 71 -16.99 -7.95 6.84
N ALA A 72 -17.94 -7.02 6.58
CA ALA A 72 -19.37 -7.27 6.67
C ALA A 72 -20.12 -6.36 5.69
N PRO A 73 -21.29 -6.80 5.15
CA PRO A 73 -22.06 -6.01 4.18
C PRO A 73 -22.35 -4.60 4.66
N GLY A 74 -21.99 -3.59 3.84
CA GLY A 74 -22.22 -2.18 4.11
C GLY A 74 -21.31 -1.53 5.16
N VAL A 75 -20.39 -2.28 5.77
CA VAL A 75 -19.45 -1.77 6.78
C VAL A 75 -18.19 -1.23 6.12
N TRP A 76 -17.80 -0.01 6.47
CA TRP A 76 -16.48 0.54 6.23
C TRP A 76 -15.69 0.47 7.54
N GLU A 77 -14.56 -0.23 7.54
CA GLU A 77 -13.78 -0.52 8.75
C GLU A 77 -12.94 0.67 9.22
N PHE A 78 -12.70 1.64 8.36
CA PHE A 78 -11.87 2.79 8.67
C PHE A 78 -12.61 3.78 9.59
N ASP A 79 -11.88 4.35 10.54
CA ASP A 79 -12.36 5.41 11.45
C ASP A 79 -12.79 6.64 10.63
N ALA A 80 -14.09 6.95 10.65
CA ALA A 80 -14.67 8.03 9.86
C ALA A 80 -14.21 9.42 10.33
N ASP A 81 -14.02 9.60 11.63
CA ASP A 81 -13.56 10.88 12.20
C ASP A 81 -12.11 11.12 11.81
N LEU A 82 -11.28 10.09 11.87
CA LEU A 82 -9.90 10.14 11.38
C LEU A 82 -9.84 10.42 9.87
N ALA A 83 -10.75 9.85 9.09
CA ALA A 83 -10.80 10.10 7.65
C ALA A 83 -11.06 11.59 7.36
N GLU A 84 -11.96 12.23 8.10
CA GLU A 84 -12.26 13.66 7.98
C GLU A 84 -11.07 14.52 8.44
N GLU A 85 -10.47 14.18 9.58
CA GLU A 85 -9.25 14.83 10.08
C GLU A 85 -8.14 14.81 9.02
N LEU A 86 -7.83 13.65 8.45
CA LEU A 86 -6.79 13.50 7.43
C LEU A 86 -7.09 14.32 6.17
N ARG A 87 -8.34 14.33 5.71
CA ARG A 87 -8.77 15.13 4.56
C ARG A 87 -8.63 16.62 4.82
N SER A 88 -8.99 17.08 6.02
CA SER A 88 -8.86 18.49 6.42
C SER A 88 -7.40 18.95 6.45
N CYS A 89 -6.47 18.03 6.70
CA CYS A 89 -5.02 18.26 6.64
C CYS A 89 -4.43 18.14 5.21
N GLY A 90 -5.27 17.98 4.17
CA GLY A 90 -4.83 17.89 2.77
C GLY A 90 -4.39 16.49 2.32
N HIS A 91 -4.56 15.47 3.15
CA HIS A 91 -4.33 14.08 2.79
C HIS A 91 -5.53 13.49 2.05
N ALA A 92 -5.32 12.37 1.34
CA ALA A 92 -6.42 11.61 0.73
C ALA A 92 -6.69 10.35 1.53
N VAL A 93 -7.98 10.04 1.74
CA VAL A 93 -8.43 8.73 2.24
C VAL A 93 -9.36 8.15 1.21
N ILE A 94 -8.96 7.05 0.61
CA ILE A 94 -9.64 6.40 -0.51
C ILE A 94 -10.02 4.97 -0.16
N CYS A 95 -11.14 4.55 -0.70
CA CYS A 95 -11.69 3.21 -0.54
C CYS A 95 -11.88 2.64 -1.95
N GLY A 96 -11.25 1.52 -2.25
CA GLY A 96 -11.30 0.93 -3.58
C GLY A 96 -11.39 -0.59 -3.56
N THR A 97 -11.92 -1.14 -4.64
CA THR A 97 -11.93 -2.60 -4.84
C THR A 97 -10.51 -3.12 -4.94
N HIS A 98 -10.22 -4.24 -4.28
CA HIS A 98 -8.91 -4.89 -4.34
C HIS A 98 -8.55 -5.28 -5.77
N ALA A 99 -7.55 -4.61 -6.33
CA ALA A 99 -7.13 -4.77 -7.73
C ALA A 99 -6.61 -6.18 -8.06
N LEU A 100 -5.96 -6.84 -7.08
CA LEU A 100 -5.38 -8.17 -7.25
C LEU A 100 -6.23 -9.30 -6.64
N SER A 101 -7.49 -9.03 -6.30
CA SER A 101 -8.41 -10.06 -5.81
C SER A 101 -9.87 -9.75 -6.16
N GLY A 102 -10.53 -8.87 -5.45
CA GLY A 102 -11.88 -8.36 -5.77
C GLY A 102 -12.85 -9.39 -6.35
N LEU A 103 -13.39 -9.10 -7.49
CA LEU A 103 -14.35 -9.93 -8.23
C LEU A 103 -13.77 -11.30 -8.61
N GLU A 104 -12.51 -11.38 -9.02
CA GLU A 104 -11.83 -12.62 -9.39
C GLU A 104 -11.89 -13.67 -8.28
N ARG A 105 -11.69 -13.24 -7.03
CA ARG A 105 -11.81 -14.11 -5.85
C ARG A 105 -13.23 -14.66 -5.69
N ALA A 106 -14.25 -13.84 -5.90
CA ALA A 106 -15.63 -14.28 -5.83
C ALA A 106 -15.96 -15.30 -6.92
N LEU A 107 -15.47 -15.10 -8.14
CA LEU A 107 -15.65 -16.01 -9.26
C LEU A 107 -14.94 -17.35 -9.02
N SER A 108 -13.67 -17.34 -8.59
CA SER A 108 -12.88 -18.55 -8.37
C SER A 108 -13.42 -19.42 -7.22
N ARG A 109 -14.04 -18.80 -6.21
CA ARG A 109 -14.69 -19.51 -5.08
C ARG A 109 -16.11 -19.99 -5.38
N SER A 110 -16.70 -19.58 -6.49
CA SER A 110 -18.07 -19.97 -6.87
C SER A 110 -18.11 -21.42 -7.32
N LEU A 111 -18.99 -22.23 -6.71
CA LEU A 111 -19.26 -23.59 -7.14
C LEU A 111 -19.88 -23.69 -8.54
N ARG A 112 -20.47 -22.59 -9.04
CA ARG A 112 -21.11 -22.54 -10.36
C ARG A 112 -20.16 -22.13 -11.47
N VAL A 113 -19.20 -21.22 -11.17
CA VAL A 113 -18.25 -20.68 -12.16
C VAL A 113 -16.94 -21.44 -12.02
N GLY A 114 -16.37 -21.48 -10.81
CA GLY A 114 -15.09 -22.14 -10.51
C GLY A 114 -13.91 -21.56 -11.26
N GLY A 115 -12.81 -22.28 -11.21
CA GLY A 115 -11.58 -21.95 -11.95
C GLY A 115 -10.56 -21.17 -11.14
N GLY A 116 -9.40 -20.94 -11.77
CA GLY A 116 -8.31 -20.18 -11.17
C GLY A 116 -8.46 -18.67 -11.37
N SER A 117 -8.09 -17.92 -10.35
CA SER A 117 -7.98 -16.46 -10.45
C SER A 117 -6.58 -16.06 -10.88
N ARG A 118 -6.46 -15.34 -12.00
CA ARG A 118 -5.17 -14.81 -12.48
C ARG A 118 -4.63 -13.74 -11.55
N THR A 119 -5.48 -12.87 -11.05
CA THR A 119 -5.06 -11.80 -10.15
C THR A 119 -4.63 -12.32 -8.80
N GLU A 120 -5.29 -13.33 -8.25
CA GLU A 120 -4.85 -14.01 -7.02
C GLU A 120 -3.53 -14.77 -7.23
N ALA A 121 -3.28 -15.35 -8.41
CA ALA A 121 -2.00 -15.98 -8.71
C ALA A 121 -0.85 -14.96 -8.66
N VAL A 122 -1.03 -13.76 -9.21
CA VAL A 122 -0.07 -12.66 -9.11
C VAL A 122 0.10 -12.23 -7.65
N ALA A 123 -1.00 -12.07 -6.91
CA ALA A 123 -0.97 -11.71 -5.50
C ALA A 123 -0.17 -12.72 -4.66
N GLU A 124 -0.42 -14.01 -4.87
CA GLU A 124 0.29 -15.10 -4.16
C GLU A 124 1.78 -15.19 -4.58
N ALA A 125 2.09 -14.93 -5.85
CA ALA A 125 3.49 -14.84 -6.27
C ALA A 125 4.25 -13.79 -5.46
N PHE A 126 3.72 -12.58 -5.33
CA PHE A 126 4.35 -11.51 -4.52
C PHE A 126 4.44 -11.88 -3.04
N ARG A 127 3.34 -12.36 -2.45
CA ARG A 127 3.30 -12.72 -1.03
C ARG A 127 4.29 -13.80 -0.67
N ARG A 128 4.37 -14.85 -1.48
CA ARG A 128 5.15 -16.05 -1.17
C ARG A 128 6.59 -15.98 -1.62
N THR A 129 6.90 -15.20 -2.65
CA THR A 129 8.26 -15.12 -3.17
C THR A 129 9.04 -13.92 -2.65
N ILE A 130 8.33 -12.85 -2.21
CA ILE A 130 8.96 -11.62 -1.73
C ILE A 130 8.45 -11.29 -0.32
N ALA A 131 7.30 -10.60 -0.20
CA ALA A 131 6.69 -10.23 1.08
C ALA A 131 5.19 -9.95 0.94
N VAL A 132 4.43 -10.17 2.01
CA VAL A 132 2.99 -9.82 2.03
C VAL A 132 2.82 -8.31 1.86
N GLY A 133 3.59 -7.51 2.59
CA GLY A 133 3.54 -6.05 2.51
C GLY A 133 3.89 -5.51 1.13
N LEU A 134 4.76 -6.18 0.35
CA LEU A 134 5.03 -5.79 -1.04
C LEU A 134 3.78 -5.93 -1.91
N LYS A 135 3.07 -7.06 -1.80
CA LYS A 135 1.79 -7.23 -2.53
C LYS A 135 0.79 -6.14 -2.16
N VAL A 136 0.67 -5.82 -0.87
CA VAL A 136 -0.26 -4.80 -0.36
C VAL A 136 0.11 -3.43 -0.91
N ALA A 137 1.39 -3.04 -0.84
CA ALA A 137 1.88 -1.75 -1.35
C ALA A 137 1.62 -1.59 -2.86
N VAL A 138 1.91 -2.62 -3.67
CA VAL A 138 1.63 -2.63 -5.11
C VAL A 138 0.14 -2.45 -5.39
N GLU A 139 -0.71 -3.20 -4.70
CA GLU A 139 -2.18 -3.10 -4.86
C GLU A 139 -2.71 -1.73 -4.48
N CYS A 140 -2.22 -1.15 -3.38
CA CYS A 140 -2.62 0.19 -2.94
C CYS A 140 -2.23 1.28 -3.97
N VAL A 141 -1.07 1.15 -4.61
CA VAL A 141 -0.65 2.08 -5.67
C VAL A 141 -1.57 1.97 -6.89
N LEU A 142 -1.95 0.75 -7.31
CA LEU A 142 -2.90 0.56 -8.40
C LEU A 142 -4.26 1.20 -8.08
N ILE A 143 -4.79 0.95 -6.87
CA ILE A 143 -6.05 1.55 -6.42
C ILE A 143 -5.95 3.08 -6.39
N ALA A 144 -4.84 3.62 -5.89
CA ALA A 144 -4.62 5.06 -5.80
C ALA A 144 -4.53 5.71 -7.19
N ALA A 145 -3.89 5.05 -8.15
CA ALA A 145 -3.81 5.51 -9.54
C ALA A 145 -5.17 5.47 -10.23
N ASP A 146 -5.91 4.38 -10.10
CA ASP A 146 -7.24 4.23 -10.71
C ASP A 146 -8.28 5.21 -10.14
N GLN A 147 -8.10 5.63 -8.88
CA GLN A 147 -8.91 6.67 -8.23
C GLN A 147 -8.45 8.10 -8.56
N GLY A 148 -7.37 8.26 -9.34
CA GLY A 148 -6.79 9.57 -9.63
C GLY A 148 -6.14 10.28 -8.43
N ALA A 149 -5.85 9.53 -7.35
CA ALA A 149 -5.23 10.06 -6.15
C ALA A 149 -3.70 10.22 -6.31
N VAL A 150 -3.08 9.48 -7.22
CA VAL A 150 -1.68 9.61 -7.65
C VAL A 150 -1.58 9.63 -9.17
N GLY A 151 -0.60 10.35 -9.70
CA GLY A 151 -0.24 10.29 -11.12
C GLY A 151 0.56 9.04 -11.45
N VAL A 152 0.79 8.78 -12.76
CA VAL A 152 1.56 7.62 -13.25
C VAL A 152 2.92 8.01 -13.84
N THR A 153 3.26 9.30 -13.80
CA THR A 153 4.53 9.83 -14.33
C THR A 153 5.63 9.84 -13.29
N ASP A 154 5.28 10.17 -12.04
CA ASP A 154 6.21 10.35 -10.95
C ASP A 154 6.21 9.14 -10.01
N GLU A 155 7.35 8.91 -9.37
CA GLU A 155 7.46 7.86 -8.36
C GLU A 155 6.76 8.28 -7.06
N VAL A 156 6.32 7.28 -6.30
CA VAL A 156 5.75 7.45 -4.96
C VAL A 156 6.43 6.49 -3.98
N ILE A 157 6.43 6.84 -2.70
CA ILE A 157 6.68 5.85 -1.66
C ILE A 157 5.40 5.06 -1.46
N ALA A 158 5.52 3.74 -1.39
CA ALA A 158 4.39 2.84 -1.16
C ALA A 158 4.65 1.95 0.06
N VAL A 159 3.66 1.87 0.94
CA VAL A 159 3.78 1.19 2.22
C VAL A 159 2.67 0.16 2.38
N GLY A 160 3.08 -1.04 2.74
CA GLY A 160 2.18 -2.14 3.07
C GLY A 160 2.65 -2.89 4.30
N GLY A 161 1.85 -3.85 4.74
CA GLY A 161 2.17 -4.68 5.88
C GLY A 161 1.52 -6.05 5.82
N THR A 162 1.78 -6.85 6.83
CA THR A 162 1.24 -8.19 7.03
C THR A 162 0.18 -8.11 8.12
N GLU A 163 -1.08 -8.38 7.74
CA GLU A 163 -2.28 -8.29 8.60
C GLU A 163 -2.53 -6.87 9.11
N GLU A 164 -1.81 -6.42 10.13
CA GLU A 164 -1.90 -5.08 10.72
C GLU A 164 -0.57 -4.34 10.66
N GLY A 165 -0.61 -3.00 10.72
CA GLY A 165 0.57 -2.14 10.71
C GLY A 165 1.25 -2.04 9.36
N ALA A 166 2.55 -1.69 9.39
CA ALA A 166 3.41 -1.58 8.23
C ALA A 166 4.74 -2.29 8.50
N ASP A 167 5.22 -3.04 7.51
CA ASP A 167 6.49 -3.77 7.56
C ASP A 167 7.28 -3.71 6.24
N THR A 168 6.72 -3.06 5.22
CA THR A 168 7.32 -3.00 3.88
C THR A 168 7.19 -1.59 3.31
N VAL A 169 8.33 -1.03 2.87
CA VAL A 169 8.44 0.30 2.23
C VAL A 169 9.11 0.15 0.89
N LEU A 170 8.50 0.68 -0.16
CA LEU A 170 8.93 0.59 -1.55
C LEU A 170 8.98 1.97 -2.20
N VAL A 171 9.79 2.12 -3.24
CA VAL A 171 9.65 3.18 -4.24
C VAL A 171 9.00 2.57 -5.46
N ILE A 172 7.87 3.11 -5.88
CA ILE A 172 7.11 2.58 -7.03
C ILE A 172 6.83 3.69 -8.03
N ARG A 173 7.08 3.41 -9.31
CA ARG A 173 6.47 4.16 -10.41
C ARG A 173 5.08 3.57 -10.64
N PRO A 174 3.99 4.34 -10.41
CA PRO A 174 2.62 3.85 -10.53
C PRO A 174 2.22 3.51 -11.96
N SER A 175 1.16 2.72 -12.09
CA SER A 175 0.38 2.56 -13.32
C SER A 175 -1.08 2.31 -12.95
N HIS A 176 -1.96 2.39 -13.95
CA HIS A 176 -3.35 1.93 -13.80
C HIS A 176 -3.45 0.41 -13.89
N THR A 177 -4.53 -0.16 -13.34
CA THR A 177 -4.79 -1.62 -13.43
C THR A 177 -4.84 -2.09 -14.89
N ALA A 178 -5.40 -1.28 -15.79
CA ALA A 178 -5.45 -1.57 -17.23
C ALA A 178 -4.07 -1.67 -17.89
N SER A 179 -3.05 -1.06 -17.29
CA SER A 179 -1.66 -1.05 -17.73
C SER A 179 -0.73 -1.66 -16.67
N PHE A 180 -1.17 -2.71 -15.99
CA PHE A 180 -0.48 -3.30 -14.83
C PHE A 180 1.02 -3.52 -15.05
N PHE A 181 1.43 -3.96 -16.23
CA PHE A 181 2.83 -4.26 -16.55
C PHE A 181 3.72 -3.01 -16.72
N ASP A 182 3.16 -1.81 -16.72
CA ASP A 182 3.91 -0.56 -16.72
C ASP A 182 4.29 -0.12 -15.30
N LEU A 183 3.68 -0.73 -14.27
CA LEU A 183 4.07 -0.52 -12.87
C LEU A 183 5.48 -1.04 -12.64
N GLN A 184 6.30 -0.26 -11.93
CA GLN A 184 7.66 -0.66 -11.63
C GLN A 184 7.99 -0.47 -10.16
N VAL A 185 8.33 -1.54 -9.47
CA VAL A 185 8.99 -1.46 -8.16
C VAL A 185 10.44 -1.07 -8.41
N ARG A 186 10.80 0.16 -8.08
CA ARG A 186 12.13 0.75 -8.32
C ARG A 186 13.11 0.42 -7.22
N GLU A 187 12.62 0.41 -5.97
CA GLU A 187 13.43 0.12 -4.81
C GLU A 187 12.62 -0.65 -3.75
N VAL A 188 13.31 -1.50 -3.01
CA VAL A 188 12.86 -2.01 -1.71
C VAL A 188 13.66 -1.26 -0.66
N VAL A 189 13.00 -0.42 0.11
CA VAL A 189 13.62 0.38 1.19
C VAL A 189 13.68 -0.43 2.48
N ALA A 190 12.56 -1.08 2.81
CA ALA A 190 12.47 -1.98 3.96
C ALA A 190 11.49 -3.13 3.69
N MET A 191 11.77 -4.30 4.27
CA MET A 191 10.84 -5.44 4.28
C MET A 191 11.23 -6.47 5.34
N PRO A 192 10.32 -7.38 5.75
CA PRO A 192 10.66 -8.50 6.61
C PRO A 192 11.69 -9.43 5.97
N ARG A 193 12.67 -9.90 6.77
CA ARG A 193 13.65 -10.91 6.34
C ARG A 193 13.06 -12.31 6.39
N ASN A 194 12.26 -12.56 7.43
CA ASN A 194 11.57 -13.82 7.65
C ASN A 194 10.06 -13.62 7.45
N ARG A 195 9.34 -14.70 7.14
CA ARG A 195 7.89 -14.70 6.93
C ARG A 195 7.16 -15.23 8.12
#